data_9ba1bccdc054566c487c308ea7647265
#
_entry.id   9ba1bccdc054566c487c308ea7647265
#
_cell.length_a   1.000
_cell.length_b   1.000
_cell.length_c   1.000
_cell.angle_alpha   90.00
_cell.angle_beta   90.00
_cell.angle_gamma   90.00
#
_symmetry.space_group_name_H-M   'P 1'
#
loop_
_entity.id
_entity.type
_entity.pdbx_description
1 polymer ?
#
loop_
_entity_poly.entity_id
_entity_poly.type
_entity_poly.pdbx_seq_one_letter_code
_entity_poly.pdbx_strand_id
1 'polypeptide(L)'
;MNLVIFGESRCGKSTLTNMLQREIGGVRKITLDLVIMAFEKVFPELNINFSRSETSQKQLSAFVKEYFEILINTKNKSEHHIVEGGGLSDECLLALNQNENVKVVCVGKTLISPEEFFDEIRKHEKNLETYGWTKRLDDDTLLRWCAGWINQSKKNKEFCKKNNITFIDTSHNQMEVLGEFAENVKQNINNL
;
A
#
# COMPACT_ATOMS: atom_id res chain seq x y z
N MET A 1 -4.04 -5.73 16.28
CA MET A 1 -3.45 -4.72 15.38
C MET A 1 -4.22 -4.64 14.08
N ASN A 2 -4.48 -3.44 13.58
CA ASN A 2 -4.92 -3.20 12.21
C ASN A 2 -3.90 -2.27 11.55
N LEU A 3 -3.27 -2.73 10.49
CA LEU A 3 -2.23 -2.01 9.77
C LEU A 3 -2.70 -1.73 8.34
N VAL A 4 -2.65 -0.47 7.95
CA VAL A 4 -2.86 -0.03 6.56
C VAL A 4 -1.51 0.27 5.93
N ILE A 5 -1.18 -0.43 4.86
CA ILE A 5 0.04 -0.20 4.09
C ILE A 5 -0.35 0.37 2.74
N PHE A 6 -0.07 1.65 2.53
CA PHE A 6 -0.32 2.32 1.26
C PHE A 6 0.97 2.78 0.58
N GLY A 7 0.86 3.25 -0.64
CA GLY A 7 1.98 3.76 -1.44
C GLY A 7 1.90 3.33 -2.89
N GLU A 8 2.88 3.75 -3.68
CA GLU A 8 2.87 3.53 -5.11
C GLU A 8 3.18 2.08 -5.52
N SER A 9 2.90 1.77 -6.76
CA SER A 9 3.20 0.45 -7.33
C SER A 9 4.70 0.13 -7.26
N ARG A 10 5.02 -1.14 -7.05
CA ARG A 10 6.39 -1.66 -7.02
C ARG A 10 7.30 -1.11 -5.89
N CYS A 11 6.77 -0.35 -4.94
CA CYS A 11 7.54 0.17 -3.81
C CYS A 11 7.71 -0.81 -2.63
N GLY A 12 7.19 -2.04 -2.72
CA GLY A 12 7.43 -3.08 -1.69
C GLY A 12 6.29 -3.32 -0.71
N LYS A 13 5.09 -2.77 -0.90
CA LYS A 13 3.91 -3.01 -0.03
C LYS A 13 3.65 -4.51 0.22
N SER A 14 3.49 -5.27 -0.86
CA SER A 14 3.21 -6.71 -0.75
C SER A 14 4.38 -7.49 -0.17
N THR A 15 5.63 -7.04 -0.38
CA THR A 15 6.82 -7.61 0.26
C THR A 15 6.75 -7.44 1.77
N LEU A 16 6.50 -6.21 2.23
CA LEU A 16 6.32 -5.92 3.66
C LEU A 16 5.19 -6.74 4.28
N THR A 17 4.05 -6.78 3.61
CA THR A 17 2.89 -7.55 4.09
C THR A 17 3.21 -9.04 4.23
N ASN A 18 3.95 -9.61 3.27
CA ASN A 18 4.35 -11.01 3.32
C ASN A 18 5.39 -11.27 4.43
N MET A 19 6.31 -10.32 4.70
CA MET A 19 7.25 -10.40 5.83
C MET A 19 6.47 -10.42 7.15
N LEU A 20 5.58 -9.45 7.35
CA LEU A 20 4.75 -9.37 8.55
C LEU A 20 3.89 -10.63 8.75
N GLN A 21 3.32 -11.18 7.69
CA GLN A 21 2.52 -12.40 7.77
C GLN A 21 3.35 -13.63 8.19
N ARG A 22 4.63 -13.68 7.82
CA ARG A 22 5.55 -14.76 8.23
C ARG A 22 6.03 -14.62 9.67
N GLU A 23 6.25 -13.37 10.10
CA GLU A 23 6.84 -13.06 11.40
C GLU A 23 5.81 -13.02 12.54
N ILE A 24 4.54 -12.74 12.21
CA ILE A 24 3.48 -12.54 13.18
C ILE A 24 2.39 -13.61 12.96
N GLY A 25 2.09 -14.41 13.97
CA GLY A 25 0.98 -15.36 13.91
C GLY A 25 -0.38 -14.66 13.88
N GLY A 26 -1.39 -15.31 13.26
CA GLY A 26 -2.77 -14.79 13.25
C GLY A 26 -3.01 -13.57 12.35
N VAL A 27 -2.08 -13.27 11.43
CA VAL A 27 -2.24 -12.15 10.49
C VAL A 27 -3.12 -12.52 9.31
N ARG A 28 -4.15 -11.72 9.06
CA ARG A 28 -4.98 -11.77 7.85
C ARG A 28 -4.56 -10.66 6.90
N LYS A 29 -4.11 -11.05 5.72
CA LYS A 29 -3.76 -10.13 4.63
C LYS A 29 -4.97 -9.85 3.76
N ILE A 30 -5.20 -8.58 3.46
CA ILE A 30 -6.23 -8.11 2.54
C ILE A 30 -5.55 -7.21 1.51
N THR A 31 -5.67 -7.60 0.24
CA THR A 31 -5.21 -6.77 -0.89
C THR A 31 -6.40 -5.95 -1.38
N LEU A 32 -6.48 -4.70 -0.95
CA LEU A 32 -7.59 -3.80 -1.24
C LEU A 32 -7.78 -3.57 -2.74
N ASP A 33 -6.68 -3.52 -3.50
CA ASP A 33 -6.73 -3.36 -4.95
C ASP A 33 -7.58 -4.44 -5.64
N LEU A 34 -7.51 -5.70 -5.18
CA LEU A 34 -8.32 -6.79 -5.74
C LEU A 34 -9.80 -6.63 -5.39
N VAL A 35 -10.10 -6.16 -4.19
CA VAL A 35 -11.49 -5.90 -3.76
C VAL A 35 -12.08 -4.78 -4.61
N ILE A 36 -11.35 -3.67 -4.79
CA ILE A 36 -11.79 -2.53 -5.60
C ILE A 36 -11.99 -2.94 -7.06
N MET A 37 -11.04 -3.68 -7.65
CA MET A 37 -11.17 -4.17 -9.03
C MET A 37 -12.39 -5.10 -9.22
N ALA A 38 -12.71 -5.92 -8.22
CA ALA A 38 -13.92 -6.76 -8.27
C ALA A 38 -15.19 -5.91 -8.22
N PHE A 39 -15.25 -4.88 -7.37
CA PHE A 39 -16.37 -3.93 -7.33
C PHE A 39 -16.53 -3.17 -8.64
N GLU A 40 -15.45 -2.62 -9.18
CA GLU A 40 -15.47 -1.91 -10.46
C GLU A 40 -16.01 -2.78 -11.60
N LYS A 41 -15.65 -4.07 -11.59
CA LYS A 41 -16.10 -5.01 -12.64
C LYS A 41 -17.57 -5.40 -12.51
N VAL A 42 -18.08 -5.55 -11.29
CA VAL A 42 -19.43 -6.07 -11.03
C VAL A 42 -20.46 -4.94 -10.88
N PHE A 43 -20.05 -3.81 -10.33
CA PHE A 43 -20.89 -2.66 -10.01
C PHE A 43 -20.26 -1.34 -10.51
N PRO A 44 -20.02 -1.19 -11.83
CA PRO A 44 -19.33 -0.02 -12.39
C PRO A 44 -20.06 1.30 -12.08
N GLU A 45 -21.39 1.25 -11.92
CA GLU A 45 -22.25 2.40 -11.60
C GLU A 45 -21.96 3.01 -10.22
N LEU A 46 -21.36 2.25 -9.29
CA LEU A 46 -21.01 2.76 -7.97
C LEU A 46 -19.76 3.64 -7.97
N ASN A 47 -19.01 3.67 -9.08
CA ASN A 47 -17.77 4.45 -9.22
C ASN A 47 -16.71 4.17 -8.14
N ILE A 48 -16.72 2.97 -7.54
CA ILE A 48 -15.69 2.49 -6.61
C ILE A 48 -14.55 1.93 -7.45
N ASN A 49 -13.60 2.78 -7.82
CA ASN A 49 -12.47 2.44 -8.68
C ASN A 49 -11.28 3.38 -8.44
N PHE A 50 -10.17 3.13 -9.11
CA PHE A 50 -8.94 3.93 -8.99
C PHE A 50 -8.90 5.19 -9.88
N SER A 51 -10.02 5.59 -10.48
CA SER A 51 -10.09 6.84 -11.23
C SER A 51 -9.79 8.03 -10.33
N ARG A 52 -9.10 9.02 -10.87
CA ARG A 52 -8.82 10.28 -10.17
C ARG A 52 -9.96 11.29 -10.28
N SER A 53 -11.12 10.91 -10.79
CA SER A 53 -12.31 11.76 -10.77
C SER A 53 -12.75 12.01 -9.33
N GLU A 54 -13.30 13.19 -9.06
CA GLU A 54 -13.80 13.55 -7.72
C GLU A 54 -14.84 12.54 -7.21
N THR A 55 -15.76 12.13 -8.09
CA THR A 55 -16.79 11.13 -7.76
C THR A 55 -16.18 9.81 -7.33
N SER A 56 -15.25 9.25 -8.12
CA SER A 56 -14.61 7.98 -7.78
C SER A 56 -13.80 8.07 -6.48
N GLN A 57 -13.06 9.15 -6.26
CA GLN A 57 -12.29 9.34 -5.04
C GLN A 57 -13.19 9.44 -3.80
N LYS A 58 -14.35 10.12 -3.92
CA LYS A 58 -15.33 10.21 -2.83
C LYS A 58 -15.96 8.85 -2.51
N GLN A 59 -16.38 8.11 -3.54
CA GLN A 59 -16.99 6.78 -3.36
C GLN A 59 -15.98 5.76 -2.82
N LEU A 60 -14.77 5.75 -3.35
CA LEU A 60 -13.69 4.90 -2.85
C LEU A 60 -13.36 5.19 -1.38
N SER A 61 -13.25 6.47 -1.02
CA SER A 61 -12.98 6.88 0.38
C SER A 61 -14.10 6.44 1.32
N ALA A 62 -15.36 6.60 0.90
CA ALA A 62 -16.51 6.15 1.70
C ALA A 62 -16.51 4.62 1.89
N PHE A 63 -16.28 3.88 0.80
CA PHE A 63 -16.19 2.42 0.84
C PHE A 63 -15.07 1.94 1.75
N VAL A 64 -13.88 2.52 1.65
CA VAL A 64 -12.72 2.11 2.46
C VAL A 64 -12.94 2.41 3.94
N LYS A 65 -13.50 3.57 4.30
CA LYS A 65 -13.84 3.91 5.68
C LYS A 65 -14.81 2.88 6.28
N GLU A 66 -15.92 2.61 5.61
CA GLU A 66 -16.92 1.65 6.04
C GLU A 66 -16.35 0.23 6.16
N TYR A 67 -15.55 -0.17 5.17
CA TYR A 67 -14.87 -1.47 5.19
C TYR A 67 -13.99 -1.64 6.45
N PHE A 68 -13.22 -0.61 6.82
CA PHE A 68 -12.40 -0.65 8.02
C PHE A 68 -13.21 -0.64 9.30
N GLU A 69 -14.30 0.12 9.37
CA GLU A 69 -15.20 0.10 10.54
C GLU A 69 -15.79 -1.30 10.76
N ILE A 70 -16.28 -1.94 9.71
CA ILE A 70 -16.78 -3.31 9.78
C ILE A 70 -15.66 -4.26 10.21
N LEU A 71 -14.48 -4.17 9.61
CA LEU A 71 -13.34 -5.02 9.92
C LEU A 71 -12.93 -4.93 11.39
N ILE A 72 -12.85 -3.72 11.94
CA ILE A 72 -12.46 -3.47 13.33
C ILE A 72 -13.52 -4.02 14.28
N ASN A 73 -14.82 -3.85 13.97
CA ASN A 73 -15.92 -4.23 14.84
C ASN A 73 -16.23 -5.73 14.82
N THR A 74 -15.86 -6.44 13.75
CA THR A 74 -16.18 -7.87 13.57
C THR A 74 -15.03 -8.81 13.91
N LYS A 75 -13.82 -8.28 14.08
CA LYS A 75 -12.64 -9.13 14.36
C LYS A 75 -12.63 -9.67 15.79
N ASN A 76 -12.02 -10.84 15.95
CA ASN A 76 -11.62 -11.32 17.28
C ASN A 76 -10.42 -10.49 17.78
N LYS A 77 -10.32 -10.26 19.09
CA LYS A 77 -9.23 -9.47 19.70
C LYS A 77 -7.83 -10.03 19.41
N SER A 78 -7.74 -11.34 19.15
CA SER A 78 -6.46 -12.01 18.81
C SER A 78 -6.08 -11.94 17.32
N GLU A 79 -6.93 -11.37 16.46
CA GLU A 79 -6.66 -11.29 15.03
C GLU A 79 -5.96 -9.98 14.68
N HIS A 80 -4.99 -10.08 13.78
CA HIS A 80 -4.27 -8.95 13.21
C HIS A 80 -4.64 -8.81 11.73
N HIS A 81 -5.03 -7.61 11.31
CA HIS A 81 -5.36 -7.35 9.91
C HIS A 81 -4.33 -6.42 9.28
N ILE A 82 -3.83 -6.82 8.12
CA ILE A 82 -2.99 -5.98 7.27
C ILE A 82 -3.73 -5.75 5.97
N VAL A 83 -4.09 -4.51 5.71
CA VAL A 83 -4.73 -4.08 4.47
C VAL A 83 -3.70 -3.33 3.64
N GLU A 84 -3.38 -3.84 2.45
CA GLU A 84 -2.49 -3.17 1.52
C GLU A 84 -3.26 -2.67 0.30
N GLY A 85 -2.91 -1.49 -0.18
CA GLY A 85 -3.50 -0.93 -1.40
C GLY A 85 -2.86 0.38 -1.82
N GLY A 86 -3.26 0.86 -2.99
CA GLY A 86 -2.91 2.16 -3.53
C GLY A 86 -4.14 3.04 -3.77
N GLY A 87 -3.90 4.26 -4.26
CA GLY A 87 -4.97 5.14 -4.74
C GLY A 87 -5.92 5.71 -3.68
N LEU A 88 -5.60 5.56 -2.39
CA LEU A 88 -6.37 6.17 -1.31
C LEU A 88 -6.16 7.69 -1.28
N SER A 89 -7.24 8.44 -1.09
CA SER A 89 -7.14 9.90 -0.96
C SER A 89 -6.53 10.30 0.39
N ASP A 90 -5.93 11.49 0.43
CA ASP A 90 -5.37 12.07 1.65
C ASP A 90 -6.42 12.14 2.76
N GLU A 91 -7.67 12.50 2.43
CA GLU A 91 -8.78 12.54 3.38
C GLU A 91 -9.07 11.16 3.98
N CYS A 92 -9.08 10.11 3.15
CA CYS A 92 -9.28 8.74 3.61
C CYS A 92 -8.14 8.31 4.56
N LEU A 93 -6.89 8.57 4.18
CA LEU A 93 -5.71 8.22 4.98
C LEU A 93 -5.70 8.97 6.32
N LEU A 94 -6.11 10.24 6.35
CA LEU A 94 -6.23 11.00 7.59
C LEU A 94 -7.31 10.42 8.50
N ALA A 95 -8.48 10.09 7.97
CA ALA A 95 -9.55 9.49 8.76
C ALA A 95 -9.13 8.13 9.36
N LEU A 96 -8.40 7.32 8.59
CA LEU A 96 -7.84 6.05 9.10
C LEU A 96 -6.77 6.27 10.17
N ASN A 97 -5.89 7.26 9.98
CA ASN A 97 -4.81 7.56 10.93
C ASN A 97 -5.32 8.19 12.25
N GLN A 98 -6.49 8.80 12.25
CA GLN A 98 -7.16 9.30 13.46
C GLN A 98 -7.83 8.20 14.29
N ASN A 99 -8.03 7.02 13.71
CA ASN A 99 -8.58 5.89 14.44
C ASN A 99 -7.49 5.19 15.26
N GLU A 100 -7.59 5.25 16.59
CA GLU A 100 -6.62 4.66 17.52
C GLU A 100 -6.39 3.13 17.33
N ASN A 101 -7.34 2.44 16.72
CA ASN A 101 -7.25 1.02 16.42
C ASN A 101 -6.57 0.71 15.09
N VAL A 102 -6.14 1.73 14.34
CA VAL A 102 -5.55 1.60 13.01
C VAL A 102 -4.20 2.30 12.97
N LYS A 103 -3.19 1.62 12.49
CA LYS A 103 -1.89 2.23 12.17
C LYS A 103 -1.75 2.36 10.66
N VAL A 104 -1.43 3.55 10.20
CA VAL A 104 -1.21 3.82 8.78
C VAL A 104 0.30 3.94 8.49
N VAL A 105 0.76 3.26 7.46
CA VAL A 105 2.16 3.26 7.02
C VAL A 105 2.22 3.46 5.52
N CYS A 106 3.10 4.33 5.07
CA CYS A 106 3.38 4.53 3.65
C CYS A 106 4.69 3.88 3.24
N VAL A 107 4.70 3.19 2.10
CA VAL A 107 5.92 2.66 1.47
C VAL A 107 6.13 3.36 0.14
N GLY A 108 7.31 3.93 -0.09
CA GLY A 108 7.61 4.68 -1.30
C GLY A 108 9.09 4.69 -1.66
N LYS A 109 9.40 5.14 -2.87
CA LYS A 109 10.76 5.35 -3.38
C LYS A 109 10.94 6.83 -3.71
N THR A 110 11.85 7.55 -3.04
CA THR A 110 12.06 9.00 -3.23
C THR A 110 13.46 9.38 -3.67
N LEU A 111 14.43 8.48 -3.49
CA LEU A 111 15.87 8.71 -3.68
C LEU A 111 16.48 7.83 -4.80
N ILE A 112 15.68 7.44 -5.77
CA ILE A 112 16.07 6.62 -6.91
C ILE A 112 15.72 7.36 -8.21
N SER A 113 16.50 7.18 -9.28
CA SER A 113 16.13 7.69 -10.61
C SER A 113 15.04 6.83 -11.27
N PRO A 114 14.29 7.37 -12.25
CA PRO A 114 13.34 6.58 -13.02
C PRO A 114 13.98 5.38 -13.72
N GLU A 115 15.19 5.54 -14.25
CA GLU A 115 15.95 4.53 -14.96
C GLU A 115 16.38 3.39 -14.03
N GLU A 116 16.91 3.72 -12.84
CA GLU A 116 17.28 2.72 -11.84
C GLU A 116 16.05 1.95 -11.36
N PHE A 117 14.93 2.63 -11.14
CA PHE A 117 13.68 1.98 -10.72
C PHE A 117 13.11 1.07 -11.81
N PHE A 118 13.18 1.50 -13.08
CA PHE A 118 12.82 0.69 -14.24
C PHE A 118 13.66 -0.59 -14.28
N ASP A 119 15.00 -0.47 -14.14
CA ASP A 119 15.92 -1.60 -14.16
C ASP A 119 15.65 -2.59 -13.03
N GLU A 120 15.35 -2.10 -11.82
CA GLU A 120 14.95 -2.94 -10.69
C GLU A 120 13.68 -3.75 -11.02
N ILE A 121 12.66 -3.12 -11.62
CA ILE A 121 11.42 -3.79 -12.00
C ILE A 121 11.68 -4.86 -13.04
N ARG A 122 12.40 -4.54 -14.12
CA ARG A 122 12.73 -5.48 -15.19
C ARG A 122 13.57 -6.66 -14.68
N LYS A 123 14.54 -6.39 -13.81
CA LYS A 123 15.34 -7.44 -13.15
C LYS A 123 14.47 -8.35 -12.28
N HIS A 124 13.58 -7.77 -11.49
CA HIS A 124 12.66 -8.54 -10.66
C HIS A 124 11.72 -9.42 -11.50
N GLU A 125 11.20 -8.89 -12.60
CA GLU A 125 10.30 -9.60 -13.51
C GLU A 125 10.94 -10.80 -14.21
N LYS A 126 12.24 -10.78 -14.46
CA LYS A 126 12.98 -11.93 -15.00
C LYS A 126 13.02 -13.11 -14.04
N ASN A 127 12.96 -12.84 -12.74
CA ASN A 127 13.02 -13.84 -11.67
C ASN A 127 11.64 -14.30 -11.19
N LEU A 128 10.54 -13.73 -11.71
CA LEU A 128 9.19 -14.14 -11.35
C LEU A 128 8.71 -15.28 -12.24
N GLU A 129 8.30 -16.39 -11.62
CA GLU A 129 7.57 -17.46 -12.29
C GLU A 129 6.18 -17.02 -12.73
N THR A 130 5.58 -16.06 -12.00
CA THR A 130 4.25 -15.53 -12.28
C THR A 130 4.28 -14.26 -13.13
N TYR A 131 3.24 -14.09 -13.94
CA TYR A 131 3.10 -12.97 -14.85
C TYR A 131 2.78 -11.66 -14.10
N GLY A 132 3.79 -10.80 -13.92
CA GLY A 132 3.56 -9.45 -13.40
C GLY A 132 2.86 -8.56 -14.45
N TRP A 133 1.87 -7.77 -14.03
CA TRP A 133 1.13 -6.88 -14.94
C TRP A 133 2.00 -5.85 -15.66
N THR A 134 3.10 -5.41 -15.04
CA THR A 134 4.08 -4.50 -15.63
C THR A 134 4.85 -5.11 -16.80
N LYS A 135 4.94 -6.44 -16.91
CA LYS A 135 5.52 -7.14 -18.08
C LYS A 135 4.79 -6.82 -19.40
N ARG A 136 3.52 -6.38 -19.32
CA ARG A 136 2.71 -6.02 -20.50
C ARG A 136 2.98 -4.62 -21.01
N LEU A 137 3.70 -3.81 -20.26
CA LEU A 137 4.01 -2.45 -20.62
C LEU A 137 5.28 -2.44 -21.49
N ASP A 138 5.27 -1.60 -22.54
CA ASP A 138 6.49 -1.23 -23.23
C ASP A 138 7.42 -0.44 -22.30
N ASP A 139 8.69 -0.37 -22.67
CA ASP A 139 9.73 0.22 -21.82
C ASP A 139 9.54 1.72 -21.63
N ASP A 140 9.11 2.46 -22.64
CA ASP A 140 8.87 3.90 -22.58
C ASP A 140 7.69 4.22 -21.62
N THR A 141 6.65 3.41 -21.69
CA THR A 141 5.48 3.54 -20.79
C THR A 141 5.87 3.22 -19.37
N LEU A 142 6.61 2.13 -19.13
CA LEU A 142 7.05 1.77 -17.78
C LEU A 142 7.98 2.83 -17.19
N LEU A 143 8.92 3.37 -17.98
CA LEU A 143 9.83 4.42 -17.53
C LEU A 143 9.07 5.68 -17.11
N ARG A 144 8.08 6.11 -17.91
CA ARG A 144 7.21 7.23 -17.54
C ARG A 144 6.43 6.96 -16.24
N TRP A 145 5.99 5.74 -16.04
CA TRP A 145 5.29 5.36 -14.80
C TRP A 145 6.23 5.34 -13.60
N CYS A 146 7.47 4.89 -13.75
CA CYS A 146 8.49 4.98 -12.70
C CYS A 146 8.69 6.42 -12.24
N ALA A 147 8.85 7.36 -13.19
CA ALA A 147 8.94 8.78 -12.87
C ALA A 147 7.70 9.30 -12.13
N GLY A 148 6.50 8.89 -12.55
CA GLY A 148 5.24 9.22 -11.90
C GLY A 148 5.15 8.68 -10.47
N TRP A 149 5.52 7.43 -10.25
CA TRP A 149 5.51 6.79 -8.92
C TRP A 149 6.53 7.41 -7.96
N ILE A 150 7.72 7.77 -8.45
CA ILE A 150 8.71 8.49 -7.64
C ILE A 150 8.17 9.87 -7.23
N ASN A 151 7.59 10.62 -8.16
CA ASN A 151 7.02 11.92 -7.87
C ASN A 151 5.85 11.83 -6.86
N GLN A 152 5.00 10.83 -7.00
CA GLN A 152 3.92 10.61 -6.04
C GLN A 152 4.46 10.15 -4.68
N SER A 153 5.50 9.29 -4.65
CA SER A 153 6.17 8.89 -3.40
C SER A 153 6.75 10.09 -2.65
N LYS A 154 7.30 11.08 -3.36
CA LYS A 154 7.77 12.34 -2.74
C LYS A 154 6.62 13.13 -2.11
N LYS A 155 5.48 13.24 -2.80
CA LYS A 155 4.27 13.88 -2.23
C LYS A 155 3.75 13.11 -1.02
N ASN A 156 3.69 11.79 -1.11
CA ASN A 156 3.29 10.93 0.00
C ASN A 156 4.21 11.08 1.21
N LYS A 157 5.53 11.23 1.00
CA LYS A 157 6.50 11.48 2.07
C LYS A 157 6.22 12.79 2.82
N GLU A 158 5.96 13.88 2.09
CA GLU A 158 5.60 15.17 2.68
C GLU A 158 4.25 15.10 3.41
N PHE A 159 3.26 14.43 2.83
CA PHE A 159 1.98 14.18 3.47
C PHE A 159 2.16 13.40 4.79
N CYS A 160 2.93 12.32 4.77
CA CYS A 160 3.21 11.51 5.96
C CYS A 160 3.89 12.34 7.06
N LYS A 161 4.92 13.13 6.70
CA LYS A 161 5.62 14.02 7.62
C LYS A 161 4.68 15.02 8.29
N LYS A 162 3.80 15.65 7.51
CA LYS A 162 2.82 16.63 8.00
C LYS A 162 1.81 16.02 8.97
N ASN A 163 1.46 14.75 8.79
CA ASN A 163 0.36 14.10 9.49
C ASN A 163 0.82 13.02 10.49
N ASN A 164 2.12 12.99 10.81
CA ASN A 164 2.73 12.02 11.72
C ASN A 164 2.45 10.55 11.33
N ILE A 165 2.47 10.27 10.03
CA ILE A 165 2.35 8.92 9.46
C ILE A 165 3.76 8.39 9.17
N THR A 166 4.01 7.13 9.49
CA THR A 166 5.30 6.49 9.17
C THR A 166 5.48 6.36 7.66
N PHE A 167 6.59 6.88 7.14
CA PHE A 167 7.01 6.69 5.75
C PHE A 167 8.26 5.82 5.69
N ILE A 168 8.22 4.75 4.91
CA ILE A 168 9.32 3.82 4.69
C ILE A 168 9.86 4.07 3.28
N ASP A 169 11.07 4.61 3.19
CA ASP A 169 11.75 4.84 1.91
C ASP A 169 12.49 3.57 1.47
N THR A 170 12.02 2.95 0.41
CA THR A 170 12.58 1.71 -0.13
C THR A 170 13.44 1.93 -1.37
N SER A 171 13.96 3.16 -1.57
CA SER A 171 14.81 3.51 -2.71
C SER A 171 16.08 2.66 -2.76
N HIS A 172 16.65 2.35 -1.60
CA HIS A 172 17.85 1.53 -1.47
C HIS A 172 17.65 0.47 -0.40
N ASN A 173 18.32 -0.68 -0.53
CA ASN A 173 18.29 -1.78 0.44
C ASN A 173 16.87 -2.21 0.85
N GLN A 174 15.94 -2.23 -0.11
CA GLN A 174 14.51 -2.46 0.14
C GLN A 174 14.24 -3.62 1.11
N MET A 175 14.92 -4.76 0.94
CA MET A 175 14.69 -5.94 1.79
C MET A 175 15.12 -5.73 3.23
N GLU A 176 16.23 -5.03 3.46
CA GLU A 176 16.75 -4.69 4.78
C GLU A 176 15.81 -3.72 5.50
N VAL A 177 15.48 -2.60 4.86
CA VAL A 177 14.59 -1.57 5.40
C VAL A 177 13.20 -2.13 5.77
N LEU A 178 12.63 -2.95 4.90
CA LEU A 178 11.34 -3.60 5.16
C LEU A 178 11.46 -4.66 6.26
N GLY A 179 12.57 -5.39 6.34
CA GLY A 179 12.86 -6.37 7.38
C GLY A 179 12.98 -5.73 8.76
N GLU A 180 13.72 -4.64 8.89
CA GLU A 180 13.85 -3.86 10.13
C GLU A 180 12.48 -3.34 10.61
N PHE A 181 11.66 -2.83 9.69
CA PHE A 181 10.32 -2.40 10.05
C PHE A 181 9.43 -3.56 10.50
N ALA A 182 9.49 -4.70 9.82
CA ALA A 182 8.70 -5.88 10.18
C ALA A 182 9.08 -6.41 11.57
N GLU A 183 10.37 -6.47 11.89
CA GLU A 183 10.86 -6.89 13.20
C GLU A 183 10.43 -5.91 14.30
N ASN A 184 10.49 -4.60 14.04
CA ASN A 184 10.00 -3.59 14.97
C ASN A 184 8.50 -3.75 15.27
N VAL A 185 7.69 -3.99 14.24
CA VAL A 185 6.24 -4.27 14.41
C VAL A 185 6.02 -5.51 15.26
N LYS A 186 6.77 -6.61 15.00
CA LYS A 186 6.68 -7.86 15.76
C LYS A 186 6.98 -7.65 17.26
N GLN A 187 8.05 -6.92 17.56
CA GLN A 187 8.45 -6.63 18.95
C GLN A 187 7.42 -5.78 19.69
N ASN A 188 6.71 -4.92 18.99
CA ASN A 188 5.77 -3.96 19.56
C ASN A 188 4.30 -4.32 19.34
N ILE A 189 3.99 -5.49 18.80
CA ILE A 189 2.63 -5.86 18.38
C ILE A 189 1.61 -5.81 19.52
N ASN A 190 2.03 -6.05 20.75
CA ASN A 190 1.17 -6.00 21.95
C ASN A 190 0.91 -4.55 22.40
N ASN A 191 1.62 -3.58 21.87
CA ASN A 191 1.52 -2.15 22.17
C ASN A 191 0.90 -1.37 20.99
N LEU A 192 0.50 -2.05 19.93
CA LEU A 192 -0.17 -1.55 18.74
C LEU A 192 -1.63 -2.03 18.71
#